data_c942d0ca3203ba47dfd1c88f5d1c072c
#
_entry.id   c942d0ca3203ba47dfd1c88f5d1c072c
#
_cell.length_a   1.000
_cell.length_b   1.000
_cell.length_c   1.000
_cell.angle_alpha   90.00
_cell.angle_beta   90.00
_cell.angle_gamma   90.00
#
_symmetry.space_group_name_H-M   'P 1'
#
loop_
_entity.id
_entity.type
_entity.pdbx_description
1 polymer ?
#
loop_
_entity_poly.entity_id
_entity_poly.type
_entity_poly.pdbx_seq_one_letter_code
_entity_poly.pdbx_strand_id
1 'polypeptide(L)'
;KKSKDYRHNFSILIILFLLISTAMFALLPIKSSAKKNDKSFVSYVENESFLNAEGRKILCFFDAGCGHCQQAAKSLDSLSLLNESFPSVHIIFSDTEEEKIPEFFDGITNEYQYQVIPFANYDTDEIDSYMEITFPDYDNPVVILYDGSRQIRLYEGTSNNEFNVEDLARILYK
;
A
#
# COMPACT_ATOMS: atom_id res chain seq x y z
N LYS A 1 -57.83 -33.21 -5.30
CA LYS A 1 -56.75 -33.78 -4.49
C LYS A 1 -55.34 -33.51 -5.03
N LYS A 2 -55.13 -33.48 -6.36
CA LYS A 2 -53.80 -33.27 -6.99
C LYS A 2 -53.18 -31.86 -6.78
N SER A 3 -53.96 -30.79 -6.60
CA SER A 3 -53.42 -29.41 -6.49
C SER A 3 -52.81 -29.10 -5.12
N LYS A 4 -53.20 -29.81 -4.08
CA LYS A 4 -52.70 -29.58 -2.73
C LYS A 4 -51.29 -30.17 -2.54
N ASP A 5 -50.98 -31.28 -3.19
CA ASP A 5 -49.65 -31.89 -3.17
C ASP A 5 -48.61 -31.06 -3.90
N TYR A 6 -48.99 -30.40 -5.01
CA TYR A 6 -48.06 -29.57 -5.78
C TYR A 6 -47.63 -28.32 -5.02
N ARG A 7 -48.54 -27.68 -4.30
CA ARG A 7 -48.21 -26.52 -3.44
C ARG A 7 -47.31 -26.89 -2.27
N HIS A 8 -47.48 -28.06 -1.71
CA HIS A 8 -46.64 -28.54 -0.61
C HIS A 8 -45.20 -28.85 -1.08
N ASN A 9 -45.07 -29.54 -2.21
CA ASN A 9 -43.77 -29.83 -2.81
C ASN A 9 -43.05 -28.57 -3.26
N PHE A 10 -43.74 -27.56 -3.75
CA PHE A 10 -43.17 -26.26 -4.15
C PHE A 10 -42.66 -25.47 -2.94
N SER A 11 -43.39 -25.48 -1.83
CA SER A 11 -42.96 -24.86 -0.59
C SER A 11 -41.70 -25.53 0.01
N ILE A 12 -41.59 -26.83 -0.08
CA ILE A 12 -40.40 -27.59 0.37
C ILE A 12 -39.20 -27.23 -0.49
N LEU A 13 -39.36 -27.11 -1.80
CA LEU A 13 -38.27 -26.68 -2.72
C LEU A 13 -37.76 -25.27 -2.43
N ILE A 14 -38.67 -24.33 -2.12
CA ILE A 14 -38.25 -22.96 -1.74
C ILE A 14 -37.47 -22.97 -0.42
N ILE A 15 -37.90 -23.70 0.58
CA ILE A 15 -37.23 -23.80 1.87
C ILE A 15 -35.84 -24.43 1.68
N LEU A 16 -35.74 -25.49 0.87
CA LEU A 16 -34.47 -26.15 0.56
C LEU A 16 -33.51 -25.21 -0.16
N PHE A 17 -34.00 -24.44 -1.11
CA PHE A 17 -33.20 -23.44 -1.85
C PHE A 17 -32.69 -22.34 -0.92
N LEU A 18 -33.53 -21.83 0.00
CA LEU A 18 -33.12 -20.84 0.99
C LEU A 18 -32.08 -21.39 1.96
N LEU A 19 -32.22 -22.64 2.41
CA LEU A 19 -31.23 -23.28 3.29
C LEU A 19 -29.88 -23.50 2.60
N ILE A 20 -29.90 -23.92 1.34
CA ILE A 20 -28.66 -24.10 0.54
C ILE A 20 -28.01 -22.75 0.29
N SER A 21 -28.78 -21.70 -0.05
CA SER A 21 -28.27 -20.36 -0.26
C SER A 21 -27.63 -19.76 0.99
N THR A 22 -28.27 -19.90 2.15
CA THR A 22 -27.71 -19.44 3.43
C THR A 22 -26.47 -20.24 3.85
N ALA A 23 -26.46 -21.55 3.61
CA ALA A 23 -25.28 -22.38 3.87
C ALA A 23 -24.11 -22.01 2.94
N MET A 24 -24.38 -21.74 1.66
CA MET A 24 -23.36 -21.26 0.74
C MET A 24 -22.79 -19.90 1.17
N PHE A 25 -23.62 -18.97 1.63
CA PHE A 25 -23.16 -17.67 2.14
C PHE A 25 -22.33 -17.83 3.43
N ALA A 26 -22.69 -18.77 4.31
CA ALA A 26 -21.95 -19.04 5.54
C ALA A 26 -20.61 -19.78 5.30
N LEU A 27 -20.51 -20.51 4.18
CA LEU A 27 -19.29 -21.24 3.79
C LEU A 27 -18.39 -20.43 2.83
N LEU A 28 -18.89 -19.32 2.25
CA LEU A 28 -18.00 -18.40 1.56
C LEU A 28 -17.01 -17.86 2.61
N PRO A 29 -15.70 -18.07 2.41
CA PRO A 29 -14.73 -17.42 3.28
C PRO A 29 -15.02 -15.92 3.17
N ILE A 30 -15.60 -15.33 4.21
CA ILE A 30 -15.51 -13.90 4.40
C ILE A 30 -14.00 -13.69 4.41
N LYS A 31 -13.45 -13.17 3.30
CA LYS A 31 -12.10 -12.63 3.32
C LYS A 31 -12.16 -11.56 4.42
N SER A 32 -11.94 -12.00 5.63
CA SER A 32 -11.45 -11.14 6.69
C SER A 32 -10.33 -10.39 5.98
N SER A 33 -10.42 -9.09 5.95
CA SER A 33 -9.30 -8.23 5.58
C SER A 33 -8.20 -8.62 6.57
N ALA A 34 -7.47 -9.67 6.24
CA ALA A 34 -6.32 -10.10 6.99
C ALA A 34 -5.46 -8.85 7.05
N LYS A 35 -5.18 -8.38 8.25
CA LYS A 35 -4.26 -7.29 8.51
C LYS A 35 -3.07 -7.55 7.61
N LYS A 36 -2.90 -6.75 6.56
CA LYS A 36 -1.79 -6.88 5.62
C LYS A 36 -0.54 -7.09 6.44
N ASN A 37 0.23 -8.09 6.08
CA ASN A 37 1.36 -8.50 6.88
C ASN A 37 2.52 -7.56 6.51
N ASP A 38 2.69 -6.47 7.27
CA ASP A 38 3.71 -5.43 7.05
C ASP A 38 5.17 -5.95 7.16
N LYS A 39 5.36 -7.27 7.21
CA LYS A 39 6.69 -7.88 7.39
C LYS A 39 7.68 -7.53 6.29
N SER A 40 7.24 -7.38 5.04
CA SER A 40 8.12 -7.05 3.92
C SER A 40 8.77 -5.67 4.09
N PHE A 41 7.96 -4.65 4.45
CA PHE A 41 8.48 -3.31 4.71
C PHE A 41 9.36 -3.26 5.97
N VAL A 42 8.96 -3.95 7.04
CA VAL A 42 9.73 -4.00 8.28
C VAL A 42 11.09 -4.66 8.03
N SER A 43 11.11 -5.79 7.32
CA SER A 43 12.35 -6.48 6.96
C SER A 43 13.26 -5.61 6.10
N TYR A 44 12.70 -4.90 5.12
CA TYR A 44 13.46 -3.98 4.28
C TYR A 44 14.07 -2.83 5.12
N VAL A 45 13.28 -2.20 6.00
CA VAL A 45 13.74 -1.12 6.88
C VAL A 45 14.83 -1.59 7.84
N GLU A 46 14.74 -2.79 8.37
CA GLU A 46 15.73 -3.36 9.29
C GLU A 46 17.07 -3.66 8.58
N ASN A 47 17.02 -4.05 7.31
CA ASN A 47 18.21 -4.35 6.52
C ASN A 47 18.93 -3.10 6.02
N GLU A 48 18.19 -2.00 5.79
CA GLU A 48 18.74 -0.76 5.25
C GLU A 48 19.25 0.16 6.36
N SER A 49 20.57 0.32 6.47
CA SER A 49 21.21 1.07 7.55
C SER A 49 20.77 2.53 7.65
N PHE A 50 20.44 3.18 6.51
CA PHE A 50 19.96 4.56 6.48
C PHE A 50 18.53 4.68 7.00
N LEU A 51 17.73 3.61 6.94
CA LEU A 51 16.36 3.57 7.46
C LEU A 51 16.31 3.21 8.95
N ASN A 52 17.39 2.66 9.51
CA ASN A 52 17.49 2.35 10.93
C ASN A 52 17.82 3.56 11.83
N ALA A 53 18.07 4.74 11.22
CA ALA A 53 18.36 5.95 11.99
C ALA A 53 17.20 6.33 12.91
N GLU A 54 17.51 6.91 14.06
CA GLU A 54 16.52 7.45 15.00
C GLU A 54 15.75 8.62 14.38
N GLY A 55 14.53 8.85 14.87
CA GLY A 55 13.67 9.95 14.46
C GLY A 55 12.65 9.58 13.38
N ARG A 56 11.89 10.61 13.01
CA ARG A 56 10.84 10.47 11.99
C ARG A 56 11.41 10.50 10.59
N LYS A 57 10.92 9.61 9.74
CA LYS A 57 11.28 9.52 8.32
C LYS A 57 10.10 9.02 7.51
N ILE A 58 10.10 9.34 6.23
CA ILE A 58 9.10 8.91 5.26
C ILE A 58 9.78 8.03 4.23
N LEU A 59 9.30 6.81 4.07
CA LEU A 59 9.73 5.88 3.05
C LEU A 59 8.64 5.80 1.98
N CYS A 60 9.03 5.98 0.73
CA CYS A 60 8.13 5.91 -0.41
C CYS A 60 8.56 4.80 -1.36
N PHE A 61 7.62 3.98 -1.80
CA PHE A 61 7.80 3.09 -2.95
C PHE A 61 6.99 3.67 -4.10
N PHE A 62 7.69 4.12 -5.12
CA PHE A 62 7.12 4.82 -6.26
C PHE A 62 7.55 4.17 -7.57
N ASP A 63 6.73 4.35 -8.58
CA ASP A 63 7.06 4.04 -9.95
C ASP A 63 7.24 5.36 -10.70
N ALA A 64 8.33 5.54 -11.44
CA ALA A 64 8.67 6.81 -12.04
C ALA A 64 7.67 7.26 -13.11
N GLY A 65 6.98 6.32 -13.77
CA GLY A 65 5.90 6.61 -14.71
C GLY A 65 4.52 6.79 -14.09
N CYS A 66 4.40 6.62 -12.77
CA CYS A 66 3.12 6.68 -12.07
C CYS A 66 2.74 8.14 -11.73
N GLY A 67 1.71 8.68 -12.35
CA GLY A 67 1.22 10.05 -12.08
C GLY A 67 0.74 10.27 -10.63
N HIS A 68 0.17 9.27 -9.97
CA HIS A 68 -0.21 9.35 -8.56
C HIS A 68 1.00 9.39 -7.64
N CYS A 69 2.07 8.67 -7.99
CA CYS A 69 3.34 8.72 -7.27
C CYS A 69 3.98 10.11 -7.36
N GLN A 70 4.01 10.70 -8.56
CA GLN A 70 4.50 12.06 -8.76
C GLN A 70 3.66 13.08 -7.96
N GLN A 71 2.33 12.93 -7.96
CA GLN A 71 1.46 13.80 -7.17
C GLN A 71 1.72 13.68 -5.67
N ALA A 72 1.94 12.46 -5.16
CA ALA A 72 2.30 12.23 -3.77
C ALA A 72 3.64 12.89 -3.43
N ALA A 73 4.66 12.75 -4.29
CA ALA A 73 5.96 13.38 -4.11
C ALA A 73 5.87 14.92 -4.09
N LYS A 74 5.08 15.54 -5.00
CA LYS A 74 4.83 16.99 -5.00
C LYS A 74 4.11 17.47 -3.75
N SER A 75 3.21 16.65 -3.20
CA SER A 75 2.53 16.97 -1.94
C SER A 75 3.47 16.90 -0.74
N LEU A 76 4.38 15.93 -0.71
CA LEU A 76 5.45 15.85 0.30
C LEU A 76 6.40 17.06 0.20
N ASP A 77 6.79 17.45 -1.02
CA ASP A 77 7.60 18.63 -1.28
C ASP A 77 6.94 19.89 -0.73
N SER A 78 5.67 20.09 -1.03
CA SER A 78 4.90 21.22 -0.54
C SER A 78 4.82 21.28 0.99
N LEU A 79 4.67 20.13 1.67
CA LEU A 79 4.68 20.07 3.12
C LEU A 79 6.04 20.38 3.73
N SER A 80 7.12 19.89 3.12
CA SER A 80 8.49 20.11 3.61
C SER A 80 8.89 21.56 3.57
N LEU A 81 8.43 22.32 2.57
CA LEU A 81 8.66 23.76 2.45
C LEU A 81 7.97 24.58 3.55
N LEU A 82 6.95 24.03 4.22
CA LEU A 82 6.23 24.70 5.28
C LEU A 82 6.88 24.51 6.67
N ASN A 83 7.80 23.57 6.82
CA ASN A 83 8.37 23.25 8.12
C ASN A 83 9.78 22.66 8.02
N GLU A 84 10.76 23.36 8.57
CA GLU A 84 12.17 22.94 8.63
C GLU A 84 12.38 21.61 9.40
N SER A 85 11.44 21.24 10.26
CA SER A 85 11.45 19.96 11.01
C SER A 85 10.74 18.82 10.28
N PHE A 86 10.48 18.97 8.97
CA PHE A 86 9.86 17.92 8.18
C PHE A 86 10.77 16.66 8.15
N PRO A 87 10.21 15.46 8.27
CA PRO A 87 10.99 14.22 8.21
C PRO A 87 11.78 14.08 6.91
N SER A 88 12.92 13.42 6.97
CA SER A 88 13.63 13.01 5.76
C SER A 88 12.77 12.08 4.91
N VAL A 89 12.78 12.28 3.60
CA VAL A 89 12.06 11.44 2.63
C VAL A 89 13.07 10.61 1.87
N HIS A 90 12.82 9.31 1.79
CA HIS A 90 13.59 8.35 1.00
C HIS A 90 12.65 7.70 -0.01
N ILE A 91 13.04 7.71 -1.27
CA ILE A 91 12.22 7.16 -2.36
C ILE A 91 12.90 5.92 -2.92
N ILE A 92 12.13 4.85 -3.04
CA ILE A 92 12.54 3.61 -3.68
C ILE A 92 11.76 3.51 -4.99
N PHE A 93 12.49 3.50 -6.11
CA PHE A 93 11.91 3.26 -7.42
C PHE A 93 12.15 1.82 -7.87
N SER A 94 11.21 1.30 -8.65
CA SER A 94 11.49 0.13 -9.47
C SER A 94 12.33 0.52 -10.68
N ASP A 95 13.10 -0.41 -11.22
CA ASP A 95 13.90 -0.21 -12.42
C ASP A 95 13.09 -0.23 -13.74
N THR A 96 11.78 -0.49 -13.67
CA THR A 96 10.93 -0.66 -14.87
C THR A 96 10.84 0.58 -15.75
N GLU A 97 10.93 1.77 -15.17
CA GLU A 97 10.83 3.05 -15.85
C GLU A 97 11.90 4.04 -15.34
N GLU A 98 13.11 3.53 -15.11
CA GLU A 98 14.23 4.33 -14.54
C GLU A 98 14.53 5.57 -15.36
N GLU A 99 14.40 5.51 -16.68
CA GLU A 99 14.64 6.64 -17.59
C GLU A 99 13.68 7.82 -17.34
N LYS A 100 12.54 7.60 -16.66
CA LYS A 100 11.56 8.65 -16.31
C LYS A 100 11.86 9.35 -14.98
N ILE A 101 12.84 8.89 -14.20
CA ILE A 101 13.16 9.49 -12.90
C ILE A 101 13.47 11.00 -13.02
N PRO A 102 14.23 11.49 -14.02
CA PRO A 102 14.44 12.92 -14.15
C PRO A 102 13.14 13.71 -14.35
N GLU A 103 12.21 13.20 -15.17
CA GLU A 103 10.89 13.81 -15.40
C GLU A 103 10.00 13.71 -14.15
N PHE A 104 10.12 12.64 -13.39
CA PHE A 104 9.38 12.47 -12.13
C PHE A 104 9.64 13.62 -11.14
N PHE A 105 10.86 14.12 -11.09
CA PHE A 105 11.25 15.22 -10.20
C PHE A 105 10.95 16.61 -10.75
N ASP A 106 10.36 16.74 -11.94
CA ASP A 106 9.96 18.01 -12.49
C ASP A 106 8.94 18.74 -11.60
N GLY A 107 9.33 19.96 -11.17
CA GLY A 107 8.52 20.78 -10.27
C GLY A 107 8.59 20.39 -8.80
N ILE A 108 9.54 19.56 -8.40
CA ILE A 108 9.91 19.26 -7.01
C ILE A 108 11.13 20.10 -6.65
N THR A 109 11.08 20.79 -5.52
CA THR A 109 12.10 21.74 -5.07
C THR A 109 13.20 21.07 -4.26
N ASN A 110 12.83 20.07 -3.45
CA ASN A 110 13.78 19.36 -2.59
C ASN A 110 14.56 18.30 -3.35
N GLU A 111 15.83 18.17 -3.03
CA GLU A 111 16.65 17.04 -3.48
C GLU A 111 16.38 15.83 -2.58
N TYR A 112 15.45 14.97 -2.98
CA TYR A 112 15.18 13.74 -2.26
C TYR A 112 16.23 12.68 -2.54
N GLN A 113 16.61 11.95 -1.49
CA GLN A 113 17.42 10.74 -1.66
C GLN A 113 16.56 9.63 -2.25
N TYR A 114 17.08 8.94 -3.24
CA TYR A 114 16.39 7.81 -3.83
C TYR A 114 17.33 6.66 -4.15
N GLN A 115 16.75 5.47 -4.25
CA GLN A 115 17.37 4.26 -4.75
C GLN A 115 16.52 3.68 -5.86
N VAL A 116 17.17 2.99 -6.79
CA VAL A 116 16.52 2.15 -7.80
C VAL A 116 16.81 0.70 -7.46
N ILE A 117 15.76 -0.11 -7.32
CA ILE A 117 15.91 -1.54 -7.07
C ILE A 117 15.24 -2.34 -8.18
N PRO A 118 15.71 -3.57 -8.46
CA PRO A 118 15.09 -4.42 -9.46
C PRO A 118 13.60 -4.62 -9.18
N PHE A 119 12.77 -4.54 -10.21
CA PHE A 119 11.33 -4.80 -10.06
C PHE A 119 11.07 -6.22 -9.58
N ALA A 120 11.73 -7.20 -10.18
CA ALA A 120 11.64 -8.60 -9.78
C ALA A 120 13.02 -9.24 -9.74
N ASN A 121 13.26 -10.05 -8.72
CA ASN A 121 14.48 -10.82 -8.61
C ASN A 121 14.16 -12.29 -8.93
N TYR A 122 14.61 -12.77 -10.09
CA TYR A 122 14.34 -14.14 -10.54
C TYR A 122 15.40 -15.14 -10.10
N ASP A 123 16.53 -14.68 -9.56
CA ASP A 123 17.74 -15.51 -9.38
C ASP A 123 18.16 -15.73 -7.91
N THR A 124 17.51 -15.12 -6.93
CA THR A 124 17.92 -15.25 -5.52
C THR A 124 16.73 -15.44 -4.59
N ASP A 125 16.95 -16.16 -3.47
CA ASP A 125 15.99 -16.29 -2.36
C ASP A 125 16.01 -15.06 -1.42
N GLU A 126 16.69 -13.97 -1.82
CA GLU A 126 16.78 -12.73 -1.05
C GLU A 126 15.63 -11.78 -1.40
N ILE A 127 14.99 -11.22 -0.37
CA ILE A 127 13.87 -10.26 -0.51
C ILE A 127 14.45 -8.87 -0.79
N ASP A 128 14.94 -8.66 -2.00
CA ASP A 128 15.54 -7.38 -2.41
C ASP A 128 14.89 -6.77 -3.65
N SER A 129 13.80 -7.36 -4.16
CA SER A 129 13.11 -6.80 -5.32
C SER A 129 11.92 -5.92 -4.90
N TYR A 130 11.63 -4.92 -5.71
CA TYR A 130 10.51 -4.02 -5.52
C TYR A 130 9.18 -4.79 -5.38
N MET A 131 8.98 -5.79 -6.23
CA MET A 131 7.78 -6.62 -6.24
C MET A 131 7.65 -7.46 -4.96
N GLU A 132 8.74 -8.02 -4.44
CA GLU A 132 8.71 -8.83 -3.21
C GLU A 132 8.40 -8.01 -1.97
N ILE A 133 8.84 -6.74 -1.96
CA ILE A 133 8.57 -5.82 -0.86
C ILE A 133 7.12 -5.32 -0.91
N THR A 134 6.60 -5.01 -2.11
CA THR A 134 5.31 -4.35 -2.26
C THR A 134 4.18 -5.27 -2.69
N PHE A 135 4.42 -6.22 -3.60
CA PHE A 135 3.40 -7.11 -4.15
C PHE A 135 3.27 -8.41 -3.30
N PRO A 136 2.09 -9.05 -3.19
CA PRO A 136 0.82 -8.68 -3.84
C PRO A 136 -0.05 -7.71 -3.01
N ASP A 137 0.48 -7.18 -1.92
CA ASP A 137 -0.35 -6.59 -0.87
C ASP A 137 -0.57 -5.09 -1.03
N TYR A 138 0.30 -4.41 -1.80
CA TYR A 138 0.29 -2.94 -1.89
C TYR A 138 0.30 -2.44 -3.34
N ASP A 139 -0.48 -1.39 -3.59
CA ASP A 139 -0.52 -0.68 -4.87
C ASP A 139 0.16 0.67 -4.76
N ASN A 140 0.86 1.10 -5.83
CA ASN A 140 1.49 2.42 -5.89
C ASN A 140 0.46 3.57 -5.90
N PRO A 141 0.76 4.71 -5.27
CA PRO A 141 1.95 5.00 -4.44
C PRO A 141 1.88 4.34 -3.07
N VAL A 142 3.01 3.90 -2.53
CA VAL A 142 3.13 3.53 -1.13
C VAL A 142 3.93 4.61 -0.40
N VAL A 143 3.37 5.17 0.68
CA VAL A 143 4.02 6.18 1.52
C VAL A 143 3.91 5.75 2.98
N ILE A 144 5.03 5.61 3.66
CA ILE A 144 5.08 5.09 5.03
C ILE A 144 5.80 6.09 5.93
N LEU A 145 5.15 6.50 6.99
CA LEU A 145 5.77 7.29 8.06
C LEU A 145 6.30 6.35 9.15
N TYR A 146 7.60 6.48 9.45
CA TYR A 146 8.27 5.79 10.55
C TYR A 146 8.69 6.76 11.65
N ASP A 147 8.85 6.22 12.86
CA ASP A 147 9.54 6.83 13.99
C ASP A 147 10.54 5.80 14.54
N GLY A 148 11.82 5.98 14.27
CA GLY A 148 12.80 4.92 14.36
C GLY A 148 12.43 3.76 13.42
N SER A 149 12.36 2.54 13.93
CA SER A 149 11.89 1.36 13.18
C SER A 149 10.37 1.13 13.26
N ARG A 150 9.64 1.98 14.04
CA ARG A 150 8.20 1.81 14.23
C ARG A 150 7.40 2.48 13.14
N GLN A 151 6.62 1.71 12.40
CA GLN A 151 5.64 2.24 11.45
C GLN A 151 4.51 2.99 12.18
N ILE A 152 4.34 4.26 11.85
CA ILE A 152 3.29 5.13 12.41
C ILE A 152 2.06 5.14 11.51
N ARG A 153 2.27 5.28 10.20
CA ARG A 153 1.21 5.37 9.21
C ARG A 153 1.68 4.79 7.89
N LEU A 154 0.78 4.11 7.19
CA LEU A 154 0.96 3.62 5.83
C LEU A 154 -0.19 4.10 4.96
N TYR A 155 0.14 4.62 3.79
CA TYR A 155 -0.78 4.96 2.72
C TYR A 155 -0.43 4.12 1.50
N GLU A 156 -1.45 3.72 0.72
CA GLU A 156 -1.26 2.86 -0.44
C GLU A 156 -2.33 3.06 -1.51
N GLY A 157 -1.94 2.96 -2.75
CA GLY A 157 -2.86 2.98 -3.88
C GLY A 157 -3.70 4.23 -4.00
N THR A 158 -4.85 4.06 -4.62
CA THR A 158 -5.81 5.14 -4.91
C THR A 158 -7.20 4.86 -4.31
N SER A 159 -7.27 4.05 -3.25
CA SER A 159 -8.51 3.60 -2.61
C SER A 159 -8.68 4.21 -1.21
N ASN A 160 -9.31 3.48 -0.31
CA ASN A 160 -9.64 3.97 1.05
C ASN A 160 -8.44 4.32 1.94
N ASN A 161 -7.24 3.86 1.58
CA ASN A 161 -6.00 4.16 2.30
C ASN A 161 -5.02 4.99 1.45
N GLU A 162 -5.53 5.70 0.45
CA GLU A 162 -4.73 6.55 -0.42
C GLU A 162 -3.94 7.62 0.36
N PHE A 163 -2.85 8.07 -0.25
CA PHE A 163 -2.02 9.11 0.35
C PHE A 163 -2.82 10.41 0.54
N ASN A 164 -2.91 10.81 1.81
CA ASN A 164 -3.62 12.01 2.22
C ASN A 164 -2.68 12.98 2.94
N VAL A 165 -2.38 14.08 2.28
CA VAL A 165 -1.43 15.10 2.75
C VAL A 165 -1.90 15.78 4.04
N GLU A 166 -3.21 15.98 4.22
CA GLU A 166 -3.76 16.62 5.41
C GLU A 166 -3.70 15.69 6.63
N ASP A 167 -3.93 14.39 6.42
CA ASP A 167 -3.78 13.39 7.47
C ASP A 167 -2.32 13.28 7.91
N LEU A 168 -1.37 13.25 6.96
CA LEU A 168 0.06 13.25 7.26
C LEU A 168 0.46 14.51 8.02
N ALA A 169 0.06 15.69 7.57
CA ALA A 169 0.34 16.96 8.23
C ALA A 169 -0.18 16.97 9.68
N ARG A 170 -1.39 16.46 9.92
CA ARG A 170 -1.98 16.33 11.26
C ARG A 170 -1.16 15.43 12.19
N ILE A 171 -0.56 14.37 11.65
CA ILE A 171 0.28 13.45 12.44
C ILE A 171 1.63 14.09 12.75
N LEU A 172 2.19 14.83 11.79
CA LEU A 172 3.52 15.43 11.93
C LEU A 172 3.54 16.65 12.87
N TYR A 173 2.48 17.44 12.87
CA TYR A 173 2.46 18.76 13.53
C TYR A 173 1.56 18.82 14.79
N LYS A 174 1.19 17.67 15.32
CA LYS A 174 0.61 17.54 16.66
C LYS A 174 1.68 17.54 17.74
#